data_d74924c01c23c43f032415b16fae4eb9
#
_entry.id   d74924c01c23c43f032415b16fae4eb9
#
_cell.length_a   1.000
_cell.length_b   1.000
_cell.length_c   1.000
_cell.angle_alpha   90.00
_cell.angle_beta   90.00
_cell.angle_gamma   90.00
#
_symmetry.space_group_name_H-M   'P 1'
#
loop_
_entity.id
_entity.type
_entity.pdbx_description
1 polymer ?
#
loop_
_entity_poly.entity_id
_entity_poly.type
_entity_poly.pdbx_seq_one_letter_code
_entity_poly.pdbx_strand_id
1 'polypeptide(L)'
;MKHAGLVITFVLLFASTAWAQPSAMIGTNPPGSVLYVVGNALAKVATESGTARLTVQPYAGSSTFLPMLESGELELGVNNAIDVGLAYNGPGFKIGGRNPFPHTPGLRLVMRAFPLMVAPVVRRDSPIKTIQDVKGKRVTGEYPANLAIWYNVFGELSSAGLSWKDVRVVPVAGLNEGVDALVQGRADVSTYAINGAKVREADASVGVRHLSIDCSPEGEKRLRAAVPGYYPRRVKKEEAAAVVDDVCVVAYDAYVIAGKGASDALVEGLLKAIWNDGAKLAPFHPLLREWSREKMAGAEITIPYHPAAMRFYREHGAWTAEVEQAQQRLIKGGR
;
A
#
# COMPACT_ATOMS: atom_id res chain seq x y z
N MET A 1 24.84 -60.60 54.70
CA MET A 1 25.40 -59.68 53.72
C MET A 1 24.22 -59.28 52.81
N LYS A 2 23.70 -58.04 52.94
CA LYS A 2 22.56 -57.57 52.13
C LYS A 2 23.08 -56.62 51.06
N HIS A 3 22.97 -57.00 49.80
CA HIS A 3 23.31 -56.13 48.67
C HIS A 3 22.14 -55.18 48.36
N ALA A 4 22.34 -53.89 48.60
CA ALA A 4 21.41 -52.84 48.17
C ALA A 4 21.76 -52.46 46.73
N GLY A 5 20.89 -52.77 45.78
CA GLY A 5 21.01 -52.36 44.36
C GLY A 5 20.55 -50.89 44.22
N LEU A 6 21.44 -50.04 43.74
CA LEU A 6 21.16 -48.64 43.41
C LEU A 6 20.55 -48.56 42.00
N VAL A 7 19.25 -48.23 41.93
CA VAL A 7 18.56 -47.96 40.64
C VAL A 7 18.78 -46.52 40.27
N ILE A 8 19.64 -46.23 39.31
CA ILE A 8 19.82 -44.87 38.72
C ILE A 8 18.77 -44.67 37.65
N THR A 9 17.73 -43.89 37.98
CA THR A 9 16.71 -43.45 37.03
C THR A 9 17.26 -42.30 36.16
N PHE A 10 17.53 -42.59 34.91
CA PHE A 10 17.98 -41.59 33.93
C PHE A 10 16.74 -40.79 33.45
N VAL A 11 16.58 -39.54 33.95
CA VAL A 11 15.57 -38.59 33.47
C VAL A 11 16.10 -37.96 32.20
N LEU A 12 15.60 -38.39 31.03
CA LEU A 12 15.82 -37.73 29.75
C LEU A 12 15.01 -36.40 29.71
N LEU A 13 15.69 -35.28 29.97
CA LEU A 13 15.17 -33.96 29.69
C LEU A 13 15.10 -33.75 28.18
N PHE A 14 13.92 -33.92 27.61
CA PHE A 14 13.63 -33.43 26.27
C PHE A 14 13.61 -31.90 26.32
N ALA A 15 14.70 -31.25 25.97
CA ALA A 15 14.73 -29.83 25.67
C ALA A 15 13.92 -29.61 24.40
N SER A 16 12.65 -29.21 24.55
CA SER A 16 11.87 -28.68 23.45
C SER A 16 12.54 -27.39 23.00
N THR A 17 13.20 -27.41 21.85
CA THR A 17 13.66 -26.21 21.15
C THR A 17 12.41 -25.43 20.73
N ALA A 18 11.98 -24.51 21.60
CA ALA A 18 11.00 -23.51 21.21
C ALA A 18 11.66 -22.67 20.10
N TRP A 19 11.25 -22.86 18.86
CA TRP A 19 11.68 -22.01 17.76
C TRP A 19 11.14 -20.63 18.03
N ALA A 20 12.05 -19.67 18.26
CA ALA A 20 11.67 -18.30 18.48
C ALA A 20 10.89 -17.79 17.24
N GLN A 21 9.73 -17.24 17.50
CA GLN A 21 8.88 -16.63 16.46
C GLN A 21 9.68 -15.52 15.76
N PRO A 22 9.80 -15.51 14.42
CA PRO A 22 10.51 -14.45 13.72
C PRO A 22 9.87 -13.09 14.02
N SER A 23 10.70 -12.11 14.38
CA SER A 23 10.25 -10.75 14.69
C SER A 23 10.84 -9.77 13.69
N ALA A 24 10.05 -8.77 13.28
CA ALA A 24 10.43 -7.77 12.31
C ALA A 24 9.64 -6.47 12.45
N MET A 25 10.15 -5.42 11.80
CA MET A 25 9.41 -4.18 11.61
C MET A 25 8.70 -4.17 10.27
N ILE A 26 7.50 -3.58 10.24
CA ILE A 26 6.74 -3.34 9.02
C ILE A 26 6.50 -1.83 8.84
N GLY A 27 7.13 -1.26 7.83
CA GLY A 27 7.01 0.16 7.48
C GLY A 27 5.66 0.49 6.85
N THR A 28 5.09 1.61 7.24
CA THR A 28 3.80 2.11 6.72
C THR A 28 3.83 3.62 6.54
N ASN A 29 2.80 4.15 5.89
CA ASN A 29 2.50 5.58 5.88
C ASN A 29 2.08 6.08 7.28
N PRO A 30 1.92 7.40 7.52
CA PRO A 30 1.65 7.95 8.84
C PRO A 30 0.29 7.50 9.40
N PRO A 31 0.08 7.60 10.73
CA PRO A 31 -1.21 7.39 11.37
C PRO A 31 -2.31 8.19 10.67
N GLY A 32 -3.52 7.64 10.59
CA GLY A 32 -4.64 8.21 9.84
C GLY A 32 -4.72 7.73 8.38
N SER A 33 -3.65 7.20 7.80
CA SER A 33 -3.66 6.62 6.46
C SER A 33 -4.23 5.19 6.46
N VAL A 34 -4.77 4.77 5.31
CA VAL A 34 -5.26 3.39 5.13
C VAL A 34 -4.12 2.37 5.27
N LEU A 35 -2.92 2.67 4.72
CA LEU A 35 -1.79 1.75 4.77
C LEU A 35 -1.27 1.53 6.20
N TYR A 36 -1.39 2.54 7.09
CA TYR A 36 -1.10 2.37 8.51
C TYR A 36 -2.08 1.40 9.18
N VAL A 37 -3.37 1.53 8.89
CA VAL A 37 -4.39 0.60 9.41
C VAL A 37 -4.12 -0.83 8.93
N VAL A 38 -3.76 -0.99 7.66
CA VAL A 38 -3.42 -2.30 7.08
C VAL A 38 -2.19 -2.91 7.73
N GLY A 39 -1.13 -2.13 7.93
CA GLY A 39 0.06 -2.61 8.64
C GLY A 39 -0.26 -3.13 10.04
N ASN A 40 -1.11 -2.41 10.79
CA ASN A 40 -1.56 -2.84 12.11
C ASN A 40 -2.42 -4.12 12.05
N ALA A 41 -3.31 -4.24 11.06
CA ALA A 41 -4.12 -5.43 10.87
C ALA A 41 -3.25 -6.66 10.58
N LEU A 42 -2.27 -6.54 9.68
CA LEU A 42 -1.32 -7.61 9.35
C LEU A 42 -0.49 -8.00 10.57
N ALA A 43 0.05 -7.02 11.30
CA ALA A 43 0.85 -7.25 12.50
C ALA A 43 0.05 -7.99 13.58
N LYS A 44 -1.21 -7.59 13.79
CA LYS A 44 -2.09 -8.25 14.76
C LYS A 44 -2.36 -9.69 14.36
N VAL A 45 -2.79 -9.94 13.12
CA VAL A 45 -3.11 -11.30 12.65
C VAL A 45 -1.88 -12.20 12.68
N ALA A 46 -0.72 -11.74 12.22
CA ALA A 46 0.52 -12.51 12.25
C ALA A 46 0.98 -12.85 13.68
N THR A 47 0.86 -11.89 14.60
CA THR A 47 1.25 -12.09 16.01
C THR A 47 0.29 -13.06 16.72
N GLU A 48 -1.02 -12.90 16.53
CA GLU A 48 -2.04 -13.78 17.13
C GLU A 48 -2.01 -15.21 16.58
N SER A 49 -1.61 -15.40 15.33
CA SER A 49 -1.42 -16.73 14.74
C SER A 49 -0.17 -17.45 15.24
N GLY A 50 0.72 -16.75 15.93
CA GLY A 50 1.97 -17.31 16.44
C GLY A 50 3.03 -17.56 15.35
N THR A 51 2.86 -17.05 14.13
CA THR A 51 3.76 -17.34 13.00
C THR A 51 4.83 -16.28 12.75
N ALA A 52 4.53 -15.01 13.07
CA ALA A 52 5.49 -13.89 13.02
C ALA A 52 5.07 -12.79 13.98
N ARG A 53 6.03 -12.13 14.61
CA ARG A 53 5.80 -10.97 15.48
C ARG A 53 6.19 -9.70 14.73
N LEU A 54 5.21 -8.87 14.36
CA LEU A 54 5.45 -7.64 13.61
C LEU A 54 5.21 -6.41 14.49
N THR A 55 6.14 -5.45 14.40
CA THR A 55 6.01 -4.11 14.99
C THR A 55 5.79 -3.10 13.87
N VAL A 56 4.68 -2.38 13.92
CA VAL A 56 4.37 -1.35 12.91
C VAL A 56 5.18 -0.10 13.18
N GLN A 57 5.93 0.34 12.15
CA GLN A 57 6.72 1.56 12.18
C GLN A 57 6.14 2.55 11.16
N PRO A 58 5.47 3.63 11.60
CA PRO A 58 4.96 4.66 10.71
C PRO A 58 6.07 5.61 10.25
N TYR A 59 6.03 5.98 8.97
CA TYR A 59 6.90 6.96 8.33
C TYR A 59 6.08 8.04 7.66
N ALA A 60 6.70 9.17 7.32
CA ALA A 60 6.04 10.26 6.60
C ALA A 60 5.52 9.83 5.20
N GLY A 61 6.16 8.84 4.58
CA GLY A 61 5.74 8.24 3.32
C GLY A 61 6.77 7.29 2.74
N SER A 62 6.44 6.74 1.57
CA SER A 62 7.26 5.78 0.82
C SER A 62 8.68 6.27 0.55
N SER A 63 8.87 7.55 0.28
CA SER A 63 10.18 8.15 0.02
C SER A 63 11.15 7.98 1.20
N THR A 64 10.62 7.87 2.41
CA THR A 64 11.40 7.70 3.63
C THR A 64 11.81 6.24 3.85
N PHE A 65 10.89 5.29 3.68
CA PHE A 65 11.16 3.92 4.13
C PHE A 65 11.56 2.93 3.03
N LEU A 66 11.30 3.21 1.74
CA LEU A 66 11.77 2.33 0.66
C LEU A 66 13.30 2.19 0.63
N PRO A 67 14.09 3.27 0.83
CA PRO A 67 15.55 3.13 0.98
C PRO A 67 15.99 2.25 2.16
N MET A 68 15.23 2.27 3.26
CA MET A 68 15.54 1.45 4.45
C MET A 68 15.27 -0.05 4.21
N LEU A 69 14.31 -0.39 3.37
CA LEU A 69 14.11 -1.76 2.89
C LEU A 69 15.30 -2.22 2.03
N GLU A 70 15.85 -1.33 1.19
CA GLU A 70 17.03 -1.63 0.37
C GLU A 70 18.30 -1.80 1.20
N SER A 71 18.50 -0.98 2.26
CA SER A 71 19.65 -1.10 3.17
C SER A 71 19.55 -2.30 4.10
N GLY A 72 18.34 -2.86 4.30
CA GLY A 72 18.07 -3.93 5.27
C GLY A 72 17.81 -3.45 6.70
N GLU A 73 17.67 -2.12 6.90
CA GLU A 73 17.27 -1.53 8.18
C GLU A 73 15.79 -1.77 8.52
N LEU A 74 15.00 -2.11 7.51
CA LEU A 74 13.59 -2.44 7.62
C LEU A 74 13.33 -3.72 6.83
N GLU A 75 12.60 -4.68 7.44
CA GLU A 75 12.38 -5.98 6.82
C GLU A 75 11.18 -5.99 5.87
N LEU A 76 10.05 -5.39 6.31
CA LEU A 76 8.79 -5.41 5.57
C LEU A 76 8.22 -4.00 5.38
N GLY A 77 7.34 -3.85 4.38
CA GLY A 77 6.60 -2.61 4.17
C GLY A 77 5.23 -2.84 3.56
N VAL A 78 4.29 -1.93 3.82
CA VAL A 78 3.01 -1.85 3.10
C VAL A 78 3.02 -0.59 2.26
N ASN A 79 2.96 -0.74 0.95
CA ASN A 79 3.04 0.39 0.03
C ASN A 79 2.22 0.17 -1.24
N ASN A 80 2.06 1.23 -2.02
CA ASN A 80 1.40 1.18 -3.32
C ASN A 80 2.33 0.58 -4.40
N ALA A 81 1.73 -0.08 -5.38
CA ALA A 81 2.45 -0.76 -6.46
C ALA A 81 3.29 0.20 -7.34
N ILE A 82 2.87 1.47 -7.46
CA ILE A 82 3.50 2.44 -8.36
C ILE A 82 4.83 2.92 -7.79
N ASP A 83 4.87 3.36 -6.53
CA ASP A 83 6.11 3.77 -5.87
C ASP A 83 7.12 2.65 -5.80
N VAL A 84 6.63 1.45 -5.47
CA VAL A 84 7.45 0.24 -5.41
C VAL A 84 8.05 -0.09 -6.78
N GLY A 85 7.26 0.02 -7.85
CA GLY A 85 7.72 -0.19 -9.22
C GLY A 85 8.73 0.87 -9.67
N LEU A 86 8.49 2.15 -9.34
CA LEU A 86 9.41 3.24 -9.63
C LEU A 86 10.75 3.05 -8.91
N ALA A 87 10.70 2.74 -7.61
CA ALA A 87 11.89 2.51 -6.80
C ALA A 87 12.70 1.30 -7.29
N TYR A 88 12.01 0.19 -7.60
CA TYR A 88 12.64 -1.02 -8.14
C TYR A 88 13.36 -0.78 -9.46
N ASN A 89 12.75 -0.04 -10.40
CA ASN A 89 13.32 0.24 -11.70
C ASN A 89 14.34 1.40 -11.68
N GLY A 90 14.31 2.24 -10.64
CA GLY A 90 15.22 3.37 -10.46
C GLY A 90 14.99 4.53 -11.44
N PRO A 91 15.84 5.59 -11.36
CA PRO A 91 15.60 6.88 -12.03
C PRO A 91 15.52 6.85 -13.56
N GLY A 92 15.96 5.76 -14.19
CA GLY A 92 15.85 5.55 -15.64
C GLY A 92 14.40 5.31 -16.10
N PHE A 93 13.55 4.73 -15.25
CA PHE A 93 12.14 4.50 -15.51
C PHE A 93 11.32 5.68 -14.96
N LYS A 94 10.52 6.33 -15.79
CA LYS A 94 9.80 7.56 -15.42
C LYS A 94 8.31 7.46 -15.71
N ILE A 95 7.49 7.97 -14.78
CA ILE A 95 6.06 8.21 -14.95
C ILE A 95 5.82 9.73 -14.87
N GLY A 96 5.09 10.31 -15.80
CA GLY A 96 4.88 11.76 -15.86
C GLY A 96 6.20 12.55 -16.00
N GLY A 97 7.21 11.97 -16.64
CA GLY A 97 8.53 12.59 -16.82
C GLY A 97 9.45 12.56 -15.60
N ARG A 98 9.03 11.98 -14.47
CA ARG A 98 9.82 11.93 -13.22
C ARG A 98 9.89 10.54 -12.61
N ASN A 99 10.98 10.27 -11.92
CA ASN A 99 11.12 9.22 -10.92
C ASN A 99 12.10 9.71 -9.86
N PRO A 100 11.62 10.15 -8.71
CA PRO A 100 12.48 10.69 -7.65
C PRO A 100 13.00 9.61 -6.70
N PHE A 101 12.61 8.34 -6.89
CA PHE A 101 13.07 7.26 -6.02
C PHE A 101 14.49 6.83 -6.39
N PRO A 102 15.35 6.55 -5.40
CA PRO A 102 16.60 5.86 -5.64
C PRO A 102 16.33 4.44 -6.17
N HIS A 103 17.31 3.89 -6.88
CA HIS A 103 17.21 2.50 -7.35
C HIS A 103 17.26 1.53 -6.16
N THR A 104 16.20 0.75 -5.99
CA THR A 104 16.05 -0.22 -4.89
C THR A 104 15.75 -1.62 -5.44
N PRO A 105 16.71 -2.24 -6.16
CA PRO A 105 16.49 -3.52 -6.85
C PRO A 105 16.33 -4.73 -5.89
N GLY A 106 16.59 -4.52 -4.59
CA GLY A 106 16.41 -5.52 -3.54
C GLY A 106 14.96 -5.76 -3.12
N LEU A 107 14.03 -4.87 -3.48
CA LEU A 107 12.62 -5.02 -3.12
C LEU A 107 12.01 -6.28 -3.73
N ARG A 108 11.21 -6.99 -2.94
CA ARG A 108 10.47 -8.19 -3.36
C ARG A 108 9.02 -8.15 -2.90
N LEU A 109 8.14 -8.63 -3.76
CA LEU A 109 6.72 -8.76 -3.45
C LEU A 109 6.48 -9.96 -2.54
N VAL A 110 5.84 -9.75 -1.40
CA VAL A 110 5.37 -10.83 -0.52
C VAL A 110 3.96 -11.22 -0.94
N MET A 111 3.06 -10.25 -1.05
CA MET A 111 1.70 -10.46 -1.54
C MET A 111 1.11 -9.16 -2.08
N ARG A 112 0.21 -9.30 -3.04
CA ARG A 112 -0.79 -8.26 -3.33
C ARG A 112 -1.78 -8.22 -2.17
N ALA A 113 -2.24 -7.04 -1.80
CA ALA A 113 -3.13 -6.91 -0.65
C ALA A 113 -4.57 -6.62 -1.08
N PHE A 114 -4.83 -5.42 -1.57
CA PHE A 114 -6.16 -4.97 -1.97
C PHE A 114 -6.00 -3.74 -2.89
N PRO A 115 -7.04 -3.38 -3.66
CA PRO A 115 -7.04 -2.11 -4.38
C PRO A 115 -7.17 -0.94 -3.41
N LEU A 116 -6.15 -0.07 -3.37
CA LEU A 116 -6.26 1.22 -2.69
C LEU A 116 -7.00 2.19 -3.61
N MET A 117 -7.99 2.89 -3.06
CA MET A 117 -8.81 3.85 -3.79
C MET A 117 -8.53 5.25 -3.28
N VAL A 118 -8.27 6.18 -4.18
CA VAL A 118 -7.99 7.59 -3.87
C VAL A 118 -8.81 8.50 -4.77
N ALA A 119 -9.16 9.67 -4.25
CA ALA A 119 -9.90 10.66 -5.03
C ALA A 119 -9.57 12.07 -4.55
N PRO A 120 -9.76 13.10 -5.41
CA PRO A 120 -9.68 14.47 -4.98
C PRO A 120 -10.67 14.75 -3.84
N VAL A 121 -10.25 15.59 -2.90
CA VAL A 121 -11.06 16.03 -1.76
C VAL A 121 -11.24 17.55 -1.84
N VAL A 122 -12.47 17.99 -1.71
CA VAL A 122 -12.84 19.41 -1.67
C VAL A 122 -13.73 19.66 -0.45
N ARG A 123 -13.85 20.93 -0.01
CA ARG A 123 -14.84 21.29 0.99
C ARG A 123 -16.25 21.00 0.46
N ARG A 124 -17.16 20.61 1.34
CA ARG A 124 -18.55 20.24 0.96
C ARG A 124 -19.29 21.42 0.32
N ASP A 125 -19.06 22.63 0.80
CA ASP A 125 -19.63 23.89 0.30
C ASP A 125 -18.90 24.46 -0.94
N SER A 126 -17.82 23.81 -1.40
CA SER A 126 -17.04 24.27 -2.54
C SER A 126 -17.88 24.31 -3.85
N PRO A 127 -17.70 25.35 -4.66
CA PRO A 127 -18.30 25.44 -6.00
C PRO A 127 -17.69 24.45 -7.01
N ILE A 128 -16.57 23.81 -6.69
CA ILE A 128 -15.94 22.78 -7.53
C ILE A 128 -16.85 21.54 -7.53
N LYS A 129 -17.51 21.22 -8.64
CA LYS A 129 -18.45 20.09 -8.75
C LYS A 129 -17.89 18.94 -9.57
N THR A 130 -17.02 19.22 -10.52
CA THR A 130 -16.40 18.25 -11.43
C THR A 130 -14.89 18.37 -11.38
N ILE A 131 -14.19 17.35 -11.87
CA ILE A 131 -12.72 17.40 -11.98
C ILE A 131 -12.25 18.50 -12.94
N GLN A 132 -13.06 18.90 -13.93
CA GLN A 132 -12.76 20.00 -14.85
C GLN A 132 -12.74 21.36 -14.14
N ASP A 133 -13.56 21.55 -13.09
CA ASP A 133 -13.61 22.78 -12.29
C ASP A 133 -12.33 23.02 -11.48
N VAL A 134 -11.45 22.02 -11.40
CA VAL A 134 -10.14 22.13 -10.73
C VAL A 134 -9.17 23.04 -11.50
N LYS A 135 -9.43 23.30 -12.78
CA LYS A 135 -8.62 24.22 -13.58
C LYS A 135 -8.55 25.61 -12.93
N GLY A 136 -7.30 26.13 -12.75
CA GLY A 136 -7.03 27.41 -12.11
C GLY A 136 -7.16 27.43 -10.58
N LYS A 137 -7.54 26.33 -9.93
CA LYS A 137 -7.68 26.22 -8.48
C LYS A 137 -6.36 25.95 -7.78
N ARG A 138 -6.34 26.17 -6.46
CA ARG A 138 -5.21 25.85 -5.58
C ARG A 138 -5.28 24.37 -5.24
N VAL A 139 -4.34 23.59 -5.78
CA VAL A 139 -4.26 22.13 -5.61
C VAL A 139 -3.01 21.80 -4.83
N THR A 140 -3.14 20.98 -3.80
CA THR A 140 -1.96 20.51 -3.03
C THR A 140 -1.01 19.69 -3.91
N GLY A 141 0.30 19.92 -3.73
CA GLY A 141 1.32 19.29 -4.58
C GLY A 141 2.68 19.19 -3.90
N GLU A 142 3.70 18.83 -4.67
CA GLU A 142 5.08 18.51 -4.27
C GLU A 142 5.21 17.22 -3.48
N TYR A 143 4.72 17.12 -2.26
CA TYR A 143 4.71 15.94 -1.39
C TYR A 143 6.06 15.22 -1.25
N PRO A 144 7.17 15.91 -0.89
CA PRO A 144 8.51 15.30 -0.89
C PRO A 144 8.66 14.09 0.03
N ALA A 145 7.90 14.04 1.12
CA ALA A 145 7.92 12.90 2.04
C ALA A 145 7.05 11.72 1.56
N ASN A 146 6.06 11.99 0.68
CA ASN A 146 5.15 10.95 0.18
C ASN A 146 4.83 11.18 -1.31
N LEU A 147 5.76 10.81 -2.16
CA LEU A 147 5.69 11.06 -3.61
C LEU A 147 4.56 10.30 -4.31
N ALA A 148 4.00 9.25 -3.70
CA ALA A 148 2.80 8.57 -4.18
C ALA A 148 1.66 9.56 -4.46
N ILE A 149 1.51 10.57 -3.59
CA ILE A 149 0.40 11.51 -3.68
C ILE A 149 0.56 12.43 -4.90
N TRP A 150 1.79 12.75 -5.29
CA TRP A 150 2.04 13.49 -6.53
C TRP A 150 1.49 12.73 -7.74
N TYR A 151 1.73 11.39 -7.82
CA TYR A 151 1.21 10.57 -8.90
C TYR A 151 -0.31 10.41 -8.84
N ASN A 152 -0.90 10.37 -7.65
CA ASN A 152 -2.35 10.35 -7.50
C ASN A 152 -2.97 11.60 -8.12
N VAL A 153 -2.52 12.79 -7.71
CA VAL A 153 -3.02 14.06 -8.29
C VAL A 153 -2.72 14.14 -9.79
N PHE A 154 -1.54 13.69 -10.22
CA PHE A 154 -1.20 13.65 -11.64
C PHE A 154 -2.16 12.77 -12.45
N GLY A 155 -2.51 11.59 -11.96
CA GLY A 155 -3.50 10.71 -12.57
C GLY A 155 -4.91 11.30 -12.56
N GLU A 156 -5.33 11.89 -11.44
CA GLU A 156 -6.62 12.55 -11.29
C GLU A 156 -6.79 13.68 -12.31
N LEU A 157 -5.82 14.58 -12.40
CA LEU A 157 -5.82 15.67 -13.39
C LEU A 157 -5.80 15.13 -14.82
N SER A 158 -4.94 14.15 -15.09
CA SER A 158 -4.81 13.55 -16.43
C SER A 158 -6.09 12.90 -16.90
N SER A 159 -6.91 12.31 -16.02
CA SER A 159 -8.22 11.75 -16.38
C SER A 159 -9.09 12.80 -17.06
N ALA A 160 -9.06 14.04 -16.60
CA ALA A 160 -9.80 15.17 -17.13
C ALA A 160 -9.09 15.91 -18.29
N GLY A 161 -7.94 15.41 -18.76
CA GLY A 161 -7.12 16.11 -19.75
C GLY A 161 -6.41 17.35 -19.20
N LEU A 162 -6.33 17.47 -17.87
CA LEU A 162 -5.60 18.52 -17.18
C LEU A 162 -4.19 18.08 -16.81
N SER A 163 -3.35 19.03 -16.46
CA SER A 163 -1.97 18.85 -16.04
C SER A 163 -1.64 19.78 -14.87
N TRP A 164 -0.46 19.63 -14.29
CA TRP A 164 0.05 20.55 -13.27
C TRP A 164 0.15 22.01 -13.73
N LYS A 165 0.21 22.27 -15.04
CA LYS A 165 0.21 23.62 -15.62
C LYS A 165 -1.15 24.31 -15.57
N ASP A 166 -2.21 23.53 -15.42
CA ASP A 166 -3.60 24.02 -15.39
C ASP A 166 -4.09 24.38 -13.99
N VAL A 167 -3.26 24.20 -12.95
CA VAL A 167 -3.60 24.44 -11.55
C VAL A 167 -2.56 25.31 -10.85
N ARG A 168 -2.93 25.87 -9.69
CA ARG A 168 -2.01 26.58 -8.80
C ARG A 168 -1.53 25.62 -7.73
N VAL A 169 -0.28 25.16 -7.82
CA VAL A 169 0.28 24.19 -6.86
C VAL A 169 0.47 24.85 -5.50
N VAL A 170 -0.06 24.22 -4.46
CA VAL A 170 0.18 24.55 -3.05
C VAL A 170 1.15 23.49 -2.50
N PRO A 171 2.41 23.83 -2.27
CA PRO A 171 3.38 22.89 -1.74
C PRO A 171 2.97 22.42 -0.33
N VAL A 172 3.02 21.08 -0.11
CA VAL A 172 2.79 20.45 1.19
C VAL A 172 3.81 19.34 1.40
N ALA A 173 4.18 19.09 2.66
CA ALA A 173 5.23 18.12 2.97
C ALA A 173 4.80 16.68 2.69
N GLY A 174 3.56 16.32 3.03
CA GLY A 174 3.08 14.95 2.93
C GLY A 174 1.55 14.86 2.87
N LEU A 175 1.07 13.64 3.10
CA LEU A 175 -0.31 13.23 2.90
C LEU A 175 -1.30 14.00 3.80
N ASN A 176 -1.03 14.01 5.11
CA ASN A 176 -1.93 14.65 6.09
C ASN A 176 -1.91 16.17 5.95
N GLU A 177 -0.75 16.75 5.70
CA GLU A 177 -0.54 18.18 5.49
C GLU A 177 -1.32 18.71 4.28
N GLY A 178 -1.56 17.84 3.28
CA GLY A 178 -2.42 18.14 2.15
C GLY A 178 -3.88 18.37 2.58
N VAL A 179 -4.43 17.49 3.41
CA VAL A 179 -5.79 17.67 3.97
C VAL A 179 -5.85 18.85 4.92
N ASP A 180 -4.82 19.06 5.74
CA ASP A 180 -4.74 20.20 6.64
C ASP A 180 -4.75 21.54 5.88
N ALA A 181 -4.06 21.60 4.72
CA ALA A 181 -4.08 22.77 3.85
C ALA A 181 -5.49 23.07 3.30
N LEU A 182 -6.28 22.02 2.99
CA LEU A 182 -7.69 22.16 2.58
C LEU A 182 -8.55 22.66 3.74
N VAL A 183 -8.44 22.05 4.93
CA VAL A 183 -9.19 22.42 6.13
C VAL A 183 -8.92 23.89 6.51
N GLN A 184 -7.67 24.31 6.43
CA GLN A 184 -7.22 25.69 6.73
C GLN A 184 -7.55 26.70 5.62
N GLY A 185 -8.13 26.27 4.50
CA GLY A 185 -8.45 27.16 3.36
C GLY A 185 -7.23 27.64 2.57
N ARG A 186 -6.04 27.04 2.75
CA ARG A 186 -4.83 27.31 1.96
C ARG A 186 -4.90 26.68 0.57
N ALA A 187 -5.59 25.53 0.45
CA ALA A 187 -5.85 24.84 -0.81
C ALA A 187 -7.38 24.73 -1.04
N ASP A 188 -7.77 24.60 -2.30
CA ASP A 188 -9.14 24.36 -2.71
C ASP A 188 -9.40 22.87 -2.95
N VAL A 189 -8.36 22.13 -3.31
CA VAL A 189 -8.38 20.70 -3.61
C VAL A 189 -7.17 20.02 -2.98
N SER A 190 -7.41 18.89 -2.33
CA SER A 190 -6.39 17.93 -1.91
C SER A 190 -6.75 16.56 -2.48
N THR A 191 -6.02 15.53 -2.15
CA THR A 191 -6.36 14.13 -2.47
C THR A 191 -6.14 13.24 -1.27
N TYR A 192 -6.94 12.18 -1.14
CA TYR A 192 -6.79 11.20 -0.07
C TYR A 192 -7.46 9.87 -0.41
N ALA A 193 -7.06 8.84 0.33
CA ALA A 193 -7.69 7.53 0.20
C ALA A 193 -9.13 7.52 0.73
N ILE A 194 -9.99 6.82 0.03
CA ILE A 194 -11.38 6.56 0.44
C ILE A 194 -11.37 5.85 1.81
N ASN A 195 -12.25 6.28 2.71
CA ASN A 195 -12.33 5.81 4.10
C ASN A 195 -11.08 6.10 4.97
N GLY A 196 -10.16 6.96 4.53
CA GLY A 196 -9.05 7.40 5.36
C GLY A 196 -9.51 8.12 6.63
N ALA A 197 -8.89 7.85 7.78
CA ALA A 197 -9.28 8.46 9.05
C ALA A 197 -9.14 9.99 9.01
N LYS A 198 -8.11 10.50 8.33
CA LYS A 198 -7.88 11.95 8.18
C LYS A 198 -9.00 12.66 7.40
N VAL A 199 -9.61 11.99 6.41
CA VAL A 199 -10.79 12.55 5.70
C VAL A 199 -12.02 12.58 6.61
N ARG A 200 -12.23 11.54 7.44
CA ARG A 200 -13.33 11.54 8.42
C ARG A 200 -13.18 12.67 9.44
N GLU A 201 -11.96 12.93 9.91
CA GLU A 201 -11.64 14.06 10.78
C GLU A 201 -11.97 15.41 10.11
N ALA A 202 -11.51 15.59 8.87
CA ALA A 202 -11.78 16.79 8.09
C ALA A 202 -13.27 16.97 7.81
N ASP A 203 -14.00 15.89 7.51
CA ASP A 203 -15.44 15.94 7.28
C ASP A 203 -16.22 16.36 8.54
N ALA A 204 -15.84 15.83 9.69
CA ALA A 204 -16.42 16.22 10.97
C ALA A 204 -16.10 17.67 11.35
N SER A 205 -14.94 18.20 10.95
CA SER A 205 -14.48 19.54 11.31
C SER A 205 -15.09 20.64 10.42
N VAL A 206 -14.97 20.51 9.10
CA VAL A 206 -15.34 21.57 8.14
C VAL A 206 -16.33 21.10 7.06
N GLY A 207 -16.65 19.82 7.04
CA GLY A 207 -17.39 19.19 5.95
C GLY A 207 -16.56 19.12 4.67
N VAL A 208 -16.22 17.90 4.26
CA VAL A 208 -15.54 17.66 2.98
C VAL A 208 -16.30 16.63 2.16
N ARG A 209 -15.94 16.51 0.89
CA ARG A 209 -16.44 15.45 0.01
C ARG A 209 -15.38 15.05 -1.01
N HIS A 210 -15.46 13.80 -1.43
CA HIS A 210 -14.69 13.32 -2.56
C HIS A 210 -15.30 13.84 -3.88
N LEU A 211 -14.43 14.18 -4.82
CA LEU A 211 -14.79 14.59 -6.17
C LEU A 211 -14.54 13.44 -7.14
N SER A 212 -15.45 13.24 -8.09
CA SER A 212 -15.28 12.22 -9.12
C SER A 212 -14.16 12.59 -10.09
N ILE A 213 -13.31 11.63 -10.47
CA ILE A 213 -12.46 11.74 -11.66
C ILE A 213 -13.29 11.54 -12.93
N ASP A 214 -12.71 11.79 -14.09
CA ASP A 214 -13.37 11.46 -15.38
C ASP A 214 -13.29 9.95 -15.63
N CYS A 215 -14.45 9.27 -15.59
CA CYS A 215 -14.63 7.85 -15.85
C CYS A 215 -15.24 7.54 -17.21
N SER A 216 -15.26 8.49 -18.14
CA SER A 216 -15.55 8.19 -19.52
C SER A 216 -14.48 7.26 -20.09
N PRO A 217 -14.74 6.53 -21.20
CA PRO A 217 -13.72 5.73 -21.87
C PRO A 217 -12.44 6.53 -22.19
N GLU A 218 -12.60 7.80 -22.56
CA GLU A 218 -11.49 8.71 -22.83
C GLU A 218 -10.74 9.10 -21.57
N GLY A 219 -11.46 9.35 -20.46
CA GLY A 219 -10.87 9.63 -19.16
C GLY A 219 -10.08 8.45 -18.62
N GLU A 220 -10.62 7.23 -18.70
CA GLU A 220 -9.91 6.01 -18.37
C GLU A 220 -8.66 5.81 -19.21
N LYS A 221 -8.76 6.01 -20.54
CA LYS A 221 -7.61 5.90 -21.43
C LYS A 221 -6.49 6.88 -21.04
N ARG A 222 -6.85 8.14 -20.74
CA ARG A 222 -5.88 9.15 -20.30
C ARG A 222 -5.25 8.77 -18.95
N LEU A 223 -6.05 8.31 -17.99
CA LEU A 223 -5.57 7.88 -16.68
C LEU A 223 -4.53 6.76 -16.80
N ARG A 224 -4.87 5.68 -17.54
CA ARG A 224 -3.99 4.52 -17.74
C ARG A 224 -2.70 4.87 -18.50
N ALA A 225 -2.81 5.79 -19.46
CA ALA A 225 -1.64 6.27 -20.21
C ALA A 225 -0.73 7.17 -19.33
N ALA A 226 -1.31 7.98 -18.45
CA ALA A 226 -0.57 8.86 -17.57
C ALA A 226 0.17 8.10 -16.47
N VAL A 227 -0.51 7.14 -15.81
CA VAL A 227 0.08 6.34 -14.72
C VAL A 227 -0.25 4.86 -14.98
N PRO A 228 0.64 4.10 -15.60
CA PRO A 228 0.46 2.66 -15.80
C PRO A 228 0.23 1.94 -14.47
N GLY A 229 -0.82 1.11 -14.41
CA GLY A 229 -1.26 0.44 -13.19
C GLY A 229 -2.41 1.16 -12.46
N TYR A 230 -2.77 2.39 -12.86
CA TYR A 230 -3.99 3.03 -12.38
C TYR A 230 -5.20 2.62 -13.24
N TYR A 231 -6.34 2.49 -12.57
CA TYR A 231 -7.62 2.22 -13.22
C TYR A 231 -8.77 2.92 -12.47
N PRO A 232 -9.87 3.25 -13.16
CA PRO A 232 -11.02 3.85 -12.52
C PRO A 232 -11.84 2.81 -11.76
N ARG A 233 -12.40 3.19 -10.62
CA ARG A 233 -13.35 2.39 -9.85
C ARG A 233 -14.49 3.26 -9.35
N ARG A 234 -15.71 2.73 -9.36
CA ARG A 234 -16.88 3.41 -8.82
C ARG A 234 -17.05 3.07 -7.35
N VAL A 235 -17.36 4.11 -6.55
CA VAL A 235 -17.73 4.03 -5.15
C VAL A 235 -19.11 4.68 -5.04
N LYS A 236 -20.07 3.95 -4.50
CA LYS A 236 -21.44 4.44 -4.35
C LYS A 236 -21.56 5.38 -3.18
N LYS A 237 -22.54 6.25 -3.26
CA LYS A 237 -22.96 7.10 -2.16
C LYS A 237 -23.10 6.26 -0.88
N GLU A 238 -22.59 6.79 0.23
CA GLU A 238 -22.68 6.18 1.56
C GLU A 238 -21.83 4.91 1.78
N GLU A 239 -21.15 4.38 0.74
CA GLU A 239 -20.18 3.29 0.94
C GLU A 239 -18.94 3.74 1.72
N ALA A 240 -18.68 5.04 1.77
CA ALA A 240 -17.55 5.63 2.49
C ALA A 240 -17.86 7.03 3.01
N ALA A 241 -17.16 7.41 4.08
CA ALA A 241 -17.21 8.78 4.59
C ALA A 241 -16.82 9.79 3.50
N ALA A 242 -17.46 10.96 3.49
CA ALA A 242 -17.26 12.02 2.50
C ALA A 242 -17.61 11.64 1.04
N VAL A 243 -18.23 10.49 0.80
CA VAL A 243 -18.83 10.10 -0.48
C VAL A 243 -20.32 10.47 -0.43
N VAL A 244 -20.63 11.68 -0.83
CA VAL A 244 -21.99 12.26 -0.75
C VAL A 244 -22.85 11.98 -1.99
N ASP A 245 -22.22 11.62 -3.09
CA ASP A 245 -22.79 11.15 -4.35
C ASP A 245 -21.95 10.01 -4.87
N ASP A 246 -22.45 9.23 -5.84
CA ASP A 246 -21.64 8.23 -6.54
C ASP A 246 -20.42 8.89 -7.17
N VAL A 247 -19.24 8.38 -6.87
CA VAL A 247 -17.98 8.92 -7.40
C VAL A 247 -17.19 7.87 -8.13
N CYS A 248 -16.46 8.30 -9.15
CA CYS A 248 -15.40 7.52 -9.74
C CYS A 248 -14.06 7.96 -9.17
N VAL A 249 -13.22 7.02 -8.82
CA VAL A 249 -11.97 7.23 -8.10
C VAL A 249 -10.82 6.52 -8.82
N VAL A 250 -9.60 6.95 -8.56
CA VAL A 250 -8.40 6.20 -8.97
C VAL A 250 -8.25 5.01 -8.05
N ALA A 251 -8.02 3.83 -8.63
CA ALA A 251 -7.65 2.62 -7.92
C ALA A 251 -6.32 2.07 -8.42
N TYR A 252 -5.57 1.44 -7.52
CA TYR A 252 -4.31 0.74 -7.78
C TYR A 252 -4.00 -0.22 -6.63
N ASP A 253 -3.16 -1.23 -6.89
CA ASP A 253 -2.87 -2.24 -5.88
C ASP A 253 -1.97 -1.70 -4.76
N ALA A 254 -2.28 -2.11 -3.53
CA ALA A 254 -1.37 -2.07 -2.41
C ALA A 254 -0.64 -3.41 -2.30
N TYR A 255 0.63 -3.36 -1.91
CA TYR A 255 1.52 -4.49 -1.74
C TYR A 255 2.01 -4.61 -0.31
N VAL A 256 2.24 -5.85 0.12
CA VAL A 256 3.18 -6.15 1.19
C VAL A 256 4.50 -6.55 0.53
N ILE A 257 5.55 -5.84 0.89
CA ILE A 257 6.88 -5.97 0.28
C ILE A 257 7.93 -6.35 1.31
N ALA A 258 8.93 -7.05 0.86
CA ALA A 258 10.11 -7.42 1.63
C ALA A 258 11.33 -6.61 1.16
N GLY A 259 12.13 -6.15 2.11
CA GLY A 259 13.46 -5.60 1.89
C GLY A 259 14.55 -6.69 1.96
N LYS A 260 15.80 -6.28 1.79
CA LYS A 260 16.95 -7.18 1.83
C LYS A 260 17.16 -7.89 3.18
N GLY A 261 16.66 -7.28 4.28
CA GLY A 261 16.75 -7.86 5.63
C GLY A 261 15.71 -8.95 5.92
N ALA A 262 14.71 -9.12 5.06
CA ALA A 262 13.63 -10.08 5.30
C ALA A 262 14.09 -11.52 5.09
N SER A 263 13.99 -12.34 6.14
CA SER A 263 14.30 -13.77 6.04
C SER A 263 13.16 -14.57 5.39
N ASP A 264 13.48 -15.71 4.80
CA ASP A 264 12.50 -16.66 4.26
C ASP A 264 11.47 -17.06 5.32
N ALA A 265 11.92 -17.35 6.54
CA ALA A 265 11.05 -17.73 7.65
C ALA A 265 10.05 -16.64 8.04
N LEU A 266 10.46 -15.36 7.99
CA LEU A 266 9.58 -14.22 8.22
C LEU A 266 8.50 -14.11 7.16
N VAL A 267 8.89 -14.19 5.89
CA VAL A 267 7.97 -14.10 4.74
C VAL A 267 6.98 -15.27 4.75
N GLU A 268 7.44 -16.48 4.95
CA GLU A 268 6.59 -17.69 5.06
C GLU A 268 5.64 -17.59 6.27
N GLY A 269 6.14 -17.14 7.42
CA GLY A 269 5.33 -16.94 8.61
C GLY A 269 4.18 -15.95 8.40
N LEU A 270 4.48 -14.79 7.79
CA LEU A 270 3.45 -13.81 7.46
C LEU A 270 2.43 -14.37 6.46
N LEU A 271 2.90 -14.98 5.38
CA LEU A 271 2.02 -15.56 4.36
C LEU A 271 1.11 -16.63 4.97
N LYS A 272 1.65 -17.52 5.81
CA LYS A 272 0.89 -18.56 6.50
C LYS A 272 -0.20 -17.97 7.41
N ALA A 273 0.13 -16.91 8.17
CA ALA A 273 -0.84 -16.21 9.01
C ALA A 273 -2.01 -15.67 8.17
N ILE A 274 -1.69 -14.91 7.13
CA ILE A 274 -2.70 -14.24 6.33
C ILE A 274 -3.48 -15.23 5.46
N TRP A 275 -2.84 -16.27 4.97
CA TRP A 275 -3.51 -17.34 4.22
C TRP A 275 -4.57 -18.06 5.06
N ASN A 276 -4.26 -18.38 6.30
CA ASN A 276 -5.15 -19.13 7.19
C ASN A 276 -6.20 -18.23 7.86
N ASP A 277 -5.79 -17.06 8.30
CA ASP A 277 -6.56 -16.17 9.18
C ASP A 277 -6.94 -14.83 8.52
N GLY A 278 -6.82 -14.68 7.21
CA GLY A 278 -7.05 -13.42 6.51
C GLY A 278 -8.46 -12.83 6.69
N ALA A 279 -9.46 -13.66 6.98
CA ALA A 279 -10.80 -13.17 7.33
C ALA A 279 -10.80 -12.24 8.55
N LYS A 280 -9.82 -12.38 9.45
CA LYS A 280 -9.63 -11.51 10.62
C LYS A 280 -9.17 -10.10 10.26
N LEU A 281 -8.79 -9.84 9.00
CA LEU A 281 -8.45 -8.49 8.51
C LEU A 281 -9.69 -7.60 8.32
N ALA A 282 -10.84 -8.19 7.96
CA ALA A 282 -12.06 -7.48 7.58
C ALA A 282 -12.56 -6.43 8.60
N PRO A 283 -12.49 -6.64 9.94
CA PRO A 283 -12.95 -5.65 10.93
C PRO A 283 -12.13 -4.37 10.97
N PHE A 284 -10.87 -4.37 10.49
CA PHE A 284 -9.97 -3.21 10.61
C PHE A 284 -10.28 -2.10 9.62
N HIS A 285 -10.73 -2.45 8.41
CA HIS A 285 -11.05 -1.46 7.39
C HIS A 285 -11.99 -2.04 6.33
N PRO A 286 -12.96 -1.27 5.77
CA PRO A 286 -13.88 -1.75 4.73
C PRO A 286 -13.17 -2.38 3.52
N LEU A 287 -12.06 -1.82 3.06
CA LEU A 287 -11.28 -2.36 1.94
C LEU A 287 -10.71 -3.76 2.22
N LEU A 288 -10.45 -4.11 3.47
CA LEU A 288 -9.94 -5.43 3.84
C LEU A 288 -11.01 -6.54 3.78
N ARG A 289 -12.28 -6.19 3.62
CA ARG A 289 -13.36 -7.14 3.30
C ARG A 289 -13.22 -7.72 1.90
N GLU A 290 -12.50 -7.04 1.01
CA GLU A 290 -12.22 -7.52 -0.35
C GLU A 290 -11.01 -8.44 -0.43
N TRP A 291 -10.31 -8.61 0.69
CA TRP A 291 -9.16 -9.50 0.73
C TRP A 291 -9.59 -10.96 0.50
N SER A 292 -8.85 -11.68 -0.30
CA SER A 292 -9.03 -13.12 -0.49
C SER A 292 -7.70 -13.78 -0.85
N ARG A 293 -7.59 -15.08 -0.59
CA ARG A 293 -6.39 -15.88 -0.90
C ARG A 293 -6.02 -15.83 -2.38
N GLU A 294 -7.02 -15.87 -3.25
CA GLU A 294 -6.87 -15.88 -4.70
C GLU A 294 -6.26 -14.58 -5.23
N LYS A 295 -6.37 -13.49 -4.47
CA LYS A 295 -5.82 -12.18 -4.83
C LYS A 295 -4.42 -11.94 -4.31
N MET A 296 -3.90 -12.78 -3.39
CA MET A 296 -2.57 -12.60 -2.82
C MET A 296 -1.45 -12.77 -3.85
N ALA A 297 -1.61 -13.71 -4.77
CA ALA A 297 -0.74 -13.86 -5.94
C ALA A 297 -1.46 -13.39 -7.21
N GLY A 298 -0.71 -12.86 -8.19
CA GLY A 298 -1.27 -12.44 -9.47
C GLY A 298 -0.18 -11.96 -10.42
N ALA A 299 -0.52 -11.85 -11.70
CA ALA A 299 0.40 -11.50 -12.78
C ALA A 299 0.58 -9.99 -12.99
N GLU A 300 -0.36 -9.17 -12.51
CA GLU A 300 -0.28 -7.71 -12.59
C GLU A 300 0.59 -7.17 -11.45
N ILE A 301 1.90 -7.23 -11.63
CA ILE A 301 2.90 -6.89 -10.63
C ILE A 301 3.96 -5.96 -11.19
N THR A 302 4.52 -5.10 -10.35
CA THR A 302 5.55 -4.11 -10.70
C THR A 302 6.94 -4.48 -10.23
N ILE A 303 7.05 -5.47 -9.34
CA ILE A 303 8.32 -6.01 -8.83
C ILE A 303 8.23 -7.55 -8.73
N PRO A 304 9.36 -8.27 -8.75
CA PRO A 304 9.36 -9.72 -8.61
C PRO A 304 8.99 -10.17 -7.20
N TYR A 305 8.38 -11.33 -7.09
CA TYR A 305 8.07 -11.98 -5.81
C TYR A 305 9.33 -12.39 -5.05
N HIS A 306 9.21 -12.39 -3.72
CA HIS A 306 10.22 -12.97 -2.84
C HIS A 306 10.33 -14.49 -3.06
N PRO A 307 11.54 -15.09 -3.02
CA PRO A 307 11.71 -16.54 -3.24
C PRO A 307 10.84 -17.39 -2.33
N ALA A 308 10.73 -17.05 -1.06
CA ALA A 308 9.85 -17.75 -0.11
C ALA A 308 8.36 -17.61 -0.48
N ALA A 309 7.93 -16.44 -0.96
CA ALA A 309 6.56 -16.27 -1.43
C ALA A 309 6.25 -17.12 -2.67
N MET A 310 7.21 -17.23 -3.61
CA MET A 310 7.06 -18.11 -4.77
C MET A 310 6.87 -19.58 -4.36
N ARG A 311 7.69 -20.08 -3.42
CA ARG A 311 7.55 -21.44 -2.89
C ARG A 311 6.19 -21.64 -2.26
N PHE A 312 5.82 -20.73 -1.35
CA PHE A 312 4.54 -20.77 -0.65
C PHE A 312 3.34 -20.84 -1.62
N TYR A 313 3.30 -19.98 -2.63
CA TYR A 313 2.19 -19.95 -3.58
C TYR A 313 2.16 -21.19 -4.50
N ARG A 314 3.32 -21.78 -4.85
CA ARG A 314 3.38 -23.04 -5.59
C ARG A 314 2.82 -24.20 -4.76
N GLU A 315 3.20 -24.30 -3.50
CA GLU A 315 2.72 -25.33 -2.56
C GLU A 315 1.21 -25.24 -2.32
N HIS A 316 0.64 -24.03 -2.40
CA HIS A 316 -0.80 -23.78 -2.18
C HIS A 316 -1.62 -23.68 -3.48
N GLY A 317 -1.03 -23.98 -4.64
CA GLY A 317 -1.73 -23.98 -5.93
C GLY A 317 -2.12 -22.58 -6.45
N ALA A 318 -1.53 -21.51 -5.89
CA ALA A 318 -1.81 -20.13 -6.29
C ALA A 318 -0.79 -19.53 -7.28
N TRP A 319 0.21 -20.30 -7.68
CA TRP A 319 1.24 -19.90 -8.63
C TRP A 319 0.88 -20.38 -10.04
N THR A 320 0.22 -19.53 -10.83
CA THR A 320 -0.21 -19.88 -12.20
C THR A 320 0.89 -19.64 -13.23
N ALA A 321 0.67 -20.10 -14.46
CA ALA A 321 1.60 -19.88 -15.57
C ALA A 321 1.75 -18.37 -15.89
N GLU A 322 0.68 -17.59 -15.76
CA GLU A 322 0.68 -16.14 -15.97
C GLU A 322 1.53 -15.42 -14.89
N VAL A 323 1.44 -15.86 -13.63
CA VAL A 323 2.28 -15.35 -12.53
C VAL A 323 3.75 -15.68 -12.78
N GLU A 324 4.07 -16.89 -13.19
CA GLU A 324 5.43 -17.29 -13.57
C GLU A 324 5.97 -16.44 -14.71
N GLN A 325 5.18 -16.21 -15.77
CA GLN A 325 5.59 -15.37 -16.89
C GLN A 325 5.82 -13.90 -16.46
N ALA A 326 4.97 -13.36 -15.58
CA ALA A 326 5.14 -12.02 -15.04
C ALA A 326 6.43 -11.91 -14.21
N GLN A 327 6.70 -12.89 -13.35
CA GLN A 327 7.93 -13.01 -12.58
C GLN A 327 9.17 -13.00 -13.47
N GLN A 328 9.18 -13.83 -14.52
CA GLN A 328 10.30 -13.94 -15.44
C GLN A 328 10.54 -12.66 -16.25
N ARG A 329 9.46 -11.96 -16.68
CA ARG A 329 9.59 -10.66 -17.36
C ARG A 329 10.30 -9.63 -16.49
N LEU A 330 9.94 -9.53 -15.20
CA LEU A 330 10.53 -8.57 -14.26
C LEU A 330 12.00 -8.89 -13.95
N ILE A 331 12.34 -10.17 -13.79
CA ILE A 331 13.73 -10.59 -13.55
C ILE A 331 14.61 -10.31 -14.79
N LYS A 332 14.09 -10.54 -16.01
CA LYS A 332 14.83 -10.32 -17.25
C LYS A 332 14.87 -8.85 -17.68
N GLY A 333 13.80 -8.11 -17.43
CA GLY A 333 13.68 -6.69 -17.79
C GLY A 333 14.30 -5.72 -16.80
N GLY A 334 14.64 -6.17 -15.61
CA GLY A 334 15.30 -5.38 -14.55
C GLY A 334 16.81 -5.18 -14.78
N ARG A 335 17.23 -4.96 -16.04
CA ARG A 335 18.59 -4.59 -16.42
C ARG A 335 18.66 -3.13 -16.80
#